data_c971a1071e83d3fe4836c6bdbbeca172
#
_entry.id   c971a1071e83d3fe4836c6bdbbeca172
#
_cell.length_a   1.000
_cell.length_b   1.000
_cell.length_c   1.000
_cell.angle_alpha   90.00
_cell.angle_beta   90.00
_cell.angle_gamma   90.00
#
_symmetry.space_group_name_H-M   'P 1'
#
loop_
_entity.id
_entity.type
_entity.pdbx_description
1 polymer ?
#
loop_
_entity_poly.entity_id
_entity_poly.type
_entity_poly.pdbx_seq_one_letter_code
_entity_poly.pdbx_strand_id
1 'polypeptide(L)'
;MTQEQFKELLRSQQGELNAVLMYQRLAKVVKTDKERETFLQLAKEEGRHASVFHAYTKEALKPKKTMAIIMPFLYRLLGKKRLYKLIAKGEYDAAIGYEHLIADFPEVESVKNDEK
;
A
#
# COMPACT_ATOMS: atom_id res chain seq x y z
N MET A 1 13.04 -2.89 20.26
CA MET A 1 12.16 -1.98 19.48
C MET A 1 11.66 -0.86 20.37
N THR A 2 11.81 0.38 19.93
CA THR A 2 11.31 1.54 20.67
C THR A 2 9.80 1.71 20.45
N GLN A 3 9.13 2.50 21.31
CA GLN A 3 7.73 2.83 21.13
C GLN A 3 7.48 3.56 19.81
N GLU A 4 8.39 4.46 19.43
CA GLU A 4 8.28 5.20 18.18
C GLU A 4 8.39 4.30 16.97
N GLN A 5 9.33 3.35 17.00
CA GLN A 5 9.49 2.34 15.96
C GLN A 5 8.22 1.48 15.85
N PHE A 6 7.66 1.06 16.98
CA PHE A 6 6.43 0.26 16.99
C PHE A 6 5.27 1.01 16.36
N LYS A 7 5.08 2.28 16.73
CA LYS A 7 4.03 3.12 16.16
C LYS A 7 4.20 3.31 14.65
N GLU A 8 5.44 3.48 14.21
CA GLU A 8 5.73 3.64 12.79
C GLU A 8 5.46 2.37 12.01
N LEU A 9 5.84 1.22 12.56
CA LEU A 9 5.54 -0.08 11.95
C LEU A 9 4.03 -0.33 11.88
N LEU A 10 3.28 0.02 12.93
CA LEU A 10 1.82 -0.09 12.92
C LEU A 10 1.19 0.81 11.85
N ARG A 11 1.67 2.03 11.72
CA ARG A 11 1.18 2.98 10.72
C ARG A 11 1.45 2.46 9.32
N SER A 12 2.64 1.93 9.09
CA SER A 12 3.01 1.33 7.80
C SER A 12 2.15 0.12 7.49
N GLN A 13 1.95 -0.76 8.46
CA GLN A 13 1.08 -1.93 8.33
C GLN A 13 -0.35 -1.51 7.96
N GLN A 14 -0.88 -0.50 8.65
CA GLN A 14 -2.22 0.02 8.37
C GLN A 14 -2.32 0.58 6.95
N GLY A 15 -1.31 1.33 6.52
CA GLY A 15 -1.27 1.89 5.17
C GLY A 15 -1.29 0.81 4.10
N GLU A 16 -0.51 -0.25 4.30
CA GLU A 16 -0.47 -1.38 3.35
C GLU A 16 -1.82 -2.11 3.30
N LEU A 17 -2.46 -2.34 4.44
CA LEU A 17 -3.78 -2.98 4.48
C LEU A 17 -4.84 -2.12 3.80
N ASN A 18 -4.80 -0.81 4.01
CA ASN A 18 -5.71 0.12 3.35
C ASN A 18 -5.53 0.08 1.83
N ALA A 19 -4.27 -0.04 1.38
CA ALA A 19 -3.95 -0.13 -0.04
C ALA A 19 -4.47 -1.43 -0.67
N VAL A 20 -4.45 -2.55 0.06
CA VAL A 20 -5.06 -3.80 -0.43
C VAL A 20 -6.51 -3.56 -0.85
N LEU A 21 -7.29 -2.97 0.04
CA LEU A 21 -8.71 -2.72 -0.21
C LEU A 21 -8.91 -1.71 -1.34
N MET A 22 -8.08 -0.66 -1.37
CA MET A 22 -8.10 0.34 -2.43
C MET A 22 -7.87 -0.27 -3.82
N TYR A 23 -6.83 -1.08 -3.97
CA TYR A 23 -6.54 -1.72 -5.25
C TYR A 23 -7.61 -2.72 -5.67
N GLN A 24 -8.19 -3.46 -4.72
CA GLN A 24 -9.30 -4.37 -5.00
C GLN A 24 -10.52 -3.59 -5.55
N ARG A 25 -10.80 -2.43 -4.99
CA ARG A 25 -11.91 -1.58 -5.45
C ARG A 25 -11.62 -0.95 -6.80
N LEU A 26 -10.40 -0.49 -7.04
CA LEU A 26 -10.00 0.02 -8.35
C LEU A 26 -10.11 -1.04 -9.43
N ALA A 27 -9.75 -2.29 -9.12
CA ALA A 27 -9.88 -3.40 -10.05
C ALA A 27 -11.32 -3.57 -10.56
N LYS A 28 -12.31 -3.19 -9.75
CA LYS A 28 -13.73 -3.30 -10.14
C LYS A 28 -14.20 -2.20 -11.06
N VAL A 29 -13.52 -1.05 -11.12
CA VAL A 29 -13.97 0.11 -11.88
C VAL A 29 -13.15 0.38 -13.14
N VAL A 30 -11.97 -0.24 -13.29
CA VAL A 30 -11.16 -0.08 -14.50
C VAL A 30 -11.80 -0.78 -15.69
N LYS A 31 -11.45 -0.34 -16.92
CA LYS A 31 -12.15 -0.71 -18.12
C LYS A 31 -11.57 -1.91 -18.87
N THR A 32 -10.32 -2.22 -18.66
CA THR A 32 -9.65 -3.34 -19.37
C THR A 32 -9.27 -4.46 -18.43
N ASP A 33 -9.18 -5.68 -18.96
CA ASP A 33 -8.76 -6.84 -18.17
C ASP A 33 -7.31 -6.69 -17.71
N LYS A 34 -6.46 -6.08 -18.54
CA LYS A 34 -5.06 -5.83 -18.19
C LYS A 34 -4.95 -4.91 -16.97
N GLU A 35 -5.70 -3.83 -16.94
CA GLU A 35 -5.72 -2.91 -15.80
C GLU A 35 -6.24 -3.62 -14.55
N ARG A 36 -7.29 -4.43 -14.70
CA ARG A 36 -7.86 -5.19 -13.59
C ARG A 36 -6.84 -6.15 -13.00
N GLU A 37 -6.16 -6.91 -13.83
CA GLU A 37 -5.13 -7.85 -13.39
C GLU A 37 -3.97 -7.14 -12.69
N THR A 38 -3.58 -5.97 -13.21
CA THR A 38 -2.53 -5.15 -12.59
C THR A 38 -2.93 -4.73 -11.18
N PHE A 39 -4.15 -4.24 -10.99
CA PHE A 39 -4.61 -3.82 -9.66
C PHE A 39 -4.77 -5.00 -8.70
N LEU A 40 -5.24 -6.15 -9.19
CA LEU A 40 -5.34 -7.34 -8.35
C LEU A 40 -3.94 -7.83 -7.93
N GLN A 41 -2.96 -7.73 -8.81
CA GLN A 41 -1.58 -8.08 -8.49
C GLN A 41 -0.99 -7.11 -7.46
N LEU A 42 -1.26 -5.81 -7.61
CA LEU A 42 -0.84 -4.79 -6.64
C LEU A 42 -1.47 -5.04 -5.27
N ALA A 43 -2.75 -5.43 -5.24
CA ALA A 43 -3.42 -5.77 -3.99
C ALA A 43 -2.72 -6.94 -3.28
N LYS A 44 -2.31 -7.95 -4.04
CA LYS A 44 -1.57 -9.09 -3.52
C LYS A 44 -0.22 -8.68 -2.93
N GLU A 45 0.51 -7.82 -3.63
CA GLU A 45 1.80 -7.31 -3.17
C GLU A 45 1.65 -6.50 -1.88
N GLU A 46 0.62 -5.66 -1.80
CA GLU A 46 0.35 -4.89 -0.59
C GLU A 46 0.00 -5.80 0.59
N GLY A 47 -0.72 -6.90 0.34
CA GLY A 47 -0.99 -7.90 1.37
C GLY A 47 0.28 -8.55 1.89
N ARG A 48 1.24 -8.84 1.00
CA ARG A 48 2.54 -9.38 1.38
C ARG A 48 3.33 -8.35 2.22
N HIS A 49 3.31 -7.08 1.81
CA HIS A 49 3.96 -6.00 2.56
C HIS A 49 3.37 -5.88 3.97
N ALA A 50 2.05 -5.92 4.08
CA ALA A 50 1.38 -5.88 5.37
C ALA A 50 1.83 -7.04 6.27
N SER A 51 2.04 -8.23 5.71
CA SER A 51 2.55 -9.39 6.44
C SER A 51 3.95 -9.17 6.98
N VAL A 52 4.81 -8.48 6.23
CA VAL A 52 6.16 -8.13 6.69
C VAL A 52 6.09 -7.28 7.95
N PHE A 53 5.26 -6.24 7.93
CA PHE A 53 5.08 -5.37 9.10
C PHE A 53 4.41 -6.10 10.25
N HIS A 54 3.42 -6.95 9.97
CA HIS A 54 2.73 -7.75 10.98
C HIS A 54 3.70 -8.67 11.73
N ALA A 55 4.68 -9.24 11.05
CA ALA A 55 5.69 -10.09 11.68
C ALA A 55 6.43 -9.38 12.80
N TYR A 56 6.60 -8.07 12.69
CA TYR A 56 7.24 -7.25 13.71
C TYR A 56 6.27 -6.75 14.78
N THR A 57 5.07 -6.31 14.38
CA THR A 57 4.11 -5.69 15.32
C THR A 57 3.30 -6.70 16.11
N LYS A 58 3.04 -7.87 15.54
CA LYS A 58 2.16 -8.91 16.10
C LYS A 58 0.72 -8.44 16.32
N GLU A 59 0.34 -7.30 15.76
CA GLU A 59 -1.00 -6.74 15.91
C GLU A 59 -1.87 -7.05 14.68
N ALA A 60 -3.07 -7.55 14.92
CA ALA A 60 -4.06 -7.77 13.87
C ALA A 60 -4.81 -6.47 13.61
N LEU A 61 -4.60 -5.88 12.43
CA LEU A 61 -5.27 -4.64 12.03
C LEU A 61 -6.27 -4.93 10.92
N LYS A 62 -7.32 -4.10 10.86
CA LYS A 62 -8.32 -4.17 9.79
C LYS A 62 -8.08 -3.03 8.80
N PRO A 63 -8.26 -3.25 7.49
CA PRO A 63 -8.14 -2.16 6.52
C PRO A 63 -9.24 -1.13 6.75
N LYS A 64 -8.89 0.14 6.58
CA LYS A 64 -9.84 1.25 6.59
C LYS A 64 -10.33 1.50 5.16
N LYS A 65 -11.60 1.85 5.03
CA LYS A 65 -12.27 1.96 3.73
C LYS A 65 -12.11 3.31 3.06
N THR A 66 -11.52 4.30 3.72
CA THR A 66 -11.46 5.68 3.22
C THR A 66 -10.88 5.77 1.82
N MET A 67 -9.68 5.24 1.60
CA MET A 67 -9.04 5.28 0.29
C MET A 67 -9.75 4.39 -0.73
N ALA A 68 -10.34 3.28 -0.28
CA ALA A 68 -11.10 2.39 -1.15
C ALA A 68 -12.36 3.05 -1.70
N ILE A 69 -12.91 4.03 -0.99
CA ILE A 69 -14.07 4.81 -1.44
C ILE A 69 -13.62 6.01 -2.29
N ILE A 70 -12.58 6.72 -1.85
CA ILE A 70 -12.13 7.96 -2.50
C ILE A 70 -11.46 7.69 -3.85
N MET A 71 -10.59 6.70 -3.94
CA MET A 71 -9.79 6.48 -5.14
C MET A 71 -10.61 6.10 -6.38
N PRO A 72 -11.61 5.20 -6.30
CA PRO A 72 -12.48 4.97 -7.46
C PRO A 72 -13.24 6.21 -7.91
N PHE A 73 -13.65 7.06 -6.97
CA PHE A 73 -14.28 8.34 -7.29
C PHE A 73 -13.31 9.25 -8.02
N LEU A 74 -12.06 9.37 -7.55
CA LEU A 74 -11.02 10.15 -8.22
C LEU A 74 -10.68 9.60 -9.60
N TYR A 75 -10.72 8.28 -9.78
CA TYR A 75 -10.52 7.65 -11.08
C TYR A 75 -11.53 8.17 -12.10
N ARG A 76 -12.80 8.26 -11.69
CA ARG A 76 -13.86 8.76 -12.56
C ARG A 76 -13.75 10.26 -12.82
N LEU A 77 -13.29 11.03 -11.83
CA LEU A 77 -13.20 12.48 -11.91
C LEU A 77 -11.97 12.95 -12.69
N LEU A 78 -10.80 12.39 -12.39
CA LEU A 78 -9.51 12.86 -12.91
C LEU A 78 -9.05 12.09 -14.15
N GLY A 79 -9.56 10.88 -14.36
CA GLY A 79 -9.09 9.99 -15.40
C GLY A 79 -7.87 9.18 -14.97
N LYS A 80 -7.59 8.13 -15.74
CA LYS A 80 -6.58 7.14 -15.35
C LYS A 80 -5.16 7.70 -15.27
N LYS A 81 -4.77 8.59 -16.18
CA LYS A 81 -3.40 9.12 -16.21
C LYS A 81 -3.05 9.88 -14.94
N ARG A 82 -3.94 10.77 -14.51
CA ARG A 82 -3.72 11.57 -13.30
C ARG A 82 -3.75 10.72 -12.04
N LEU A 83 -4.69 9.78 -12.00
CA LEU A 83 -4.79 8.87 -10.86
C LEU A 83 -3.54 7.99 -10.73
N TYR A 84 -3.05 7.45 -11.85
CA TYR A 84 -1.87 6.58 -11.85
C TYR A 84 -0.61 7.34 -11.40
N LYS A 85 -0.49 8.62 -11.78
CA LYS A 85 0.61 9.47 -11.30
C LYS A 85 0.52 9.68 -9.78
N LEU A 86 -0.68 9.89 -9.27
CA LEU A 86 -0.91 10.07 -7.85
C LEU A 86 -0.54 8.81 -7.06
N ILE A 87 -0.96 7.65 -7.55
CA ILE A 87 -0.63 6.36 -6.94
C ILE A 87 0.89 6.13 -6.97
N ALA A 88 1.53 6.36 -8.11
CA ALA A 88 2.97 6.17 -8.26
C ALA A 88 3.76 7.06 -7.30
N LYS A 89 3.31 8.31 -7.11
CA LYS A 89 3.92 9.22 -6.15
C LYS A 89 3.77 8.70 -4.73
N GLY A 90 2.60 8.19 -4.37
CA GLY A 90 2.35 7.62 -3.05
C GLY A 90 3.24 6.41 -2.76
N GLU A 91 3.39 5.52 -3.75
CA GLU A 91 4.27 4.34 -3.63
C GLU A 91 5.74 4.76 -3.49
N TYR A 92 6.18 5.74 -4.26
CA TYR A 92 7.54 6.26 -4.19
C TYR A 92 7.82 6.90 -2.83
N ASP A 93 6.89 7.73 -2.33
CA ASP A 93 7.02 8.37 -1.03
C ASP A 93 7.07 7.33 0.10
N ALA A 94 6.28 6.26 -0.01
CA ALA A 94 6.30 5.16 0.95
C ALA A 94 7.67 4.46 0.96
N ALA A 95 8.24 4.19 -0.23
CA ALA A 95 9.55 3.55 -0.35
C ALA A 95 10.64 4.37 0.34
N ILE A 96 10.62 5.68 0.15
CA ILE A 96 11.56 6.59 0.81
C ILE A 96 11.37 6.55 2.34
N GLY A 97 10.10 6.55 2.78
CA GLY A 97 9.77 6.51 4.20
C GLY A 97 10.24 5.23 4.91
N TYR A 98 10.45 4.14 4.18
CA TYR A 98 10.90 2.87 4.78
C TYR A 98 12.41 2.76 4.92
N GLU A 99 13.20 3.63 4.29
CA GLU A 99 14.66 3.52 4.27
C GLU A 99 15.28 3.44 5.67
N HIS A 100 14.84 4.27 6.59
CA HIS A 100 15.41 4.32 7.92
C HIS A 100 15.01 3.12 8.80
N LEU A 101 14.05 2.32 8.37
CA LEU A 101 13.63 1.12 9.11
C LEU A 101 14.48 -0.10 8.77
N ILE A 102 15.19 -0.09 7.64
CA ILE A 102 15.88 -1.28 7.13
C ILE A 102 16.98 -1.78 8.06
N ALA A 103 17.70 -0.87 8.72
CA ALA A 103 18.81 -1.23 9.61
C ALA A 103 18.35 -2.12 10.77
N ASP A 104 17.22 -1.80 11.39
CA ASP A 104 16.66 -2.53 12.52
C ASP A 104 15.63 -3.59 12.11
N PHE A 105 15.05 -3.46 10.90
CA PHE A 105 14.01 -4.33 10.40
C PHE A 105 14.35 -4.72 8.94
N PRO A 106 15.31 -5.66 8.74
CA PRO A 106 15.85 -5.95 7.40
C PRO A 106 14.82 -6.39 6.37
N GLU A 107 13.75 -7.07 6.77
CA GLU A 107 12.73 -7.55 5.85
C GLU A 107 11.96 -6.41 5.18
N VAL A 108 12.01 -5.19 5.74
CA VAL A 108 11.39 -4.00 5.15
C VAL A 108 12.05 -3.62 3.81
N GLU A 109 13.30 -4.03 3.60
CA GLU A 109 13.98 -3.79 2.31
C GLU A 109 13.22 -4.40 1.14
N SER A 110 12.65 -5.58 1.31
CA SER A 110 11.86 -6.22 0.25
C SER A 110 10.61 -5.41 -0.08
N VAL A 111 9.99 -4.79 0.92
CA VAL A 111 8.83 -3.90 0.72
C VAL A 111 9.25 -2.65 -0.05
N LYS A 112 10.33 -2.01 0.38
CA LYS A 112 10.86 -0.81 -0.29
C LYS A 112 11.19 -1.08 -1.76
N ASN A 113 11.80 -2.22 -2.06
CA ASN A 113 12.18 -2.57 -3.43
C ASN A 113 10.96 -2.76 -4.33
N ASP A 114 9.86 -3.30 -3.80
CA ASP A 114 8.62 -3.46 -4.57
C ASP A 114 7.93 -2.12 -4.85
N GLU A 115 8.15 -1.10 -3.99
CA GLU A 115 7.53 0.21 -4.13
C GLU A 115 8.20 1.10 -5.19
N LYS A 116 9.36 0.72 -5.68
CA LYS A 116 10.09 1.51 -6.69
C LYS A 116 9.48 1.41 -8.07
#